data_0d5cb86120e7f1f13fd6d4e980f69647
#
_entry.id   0d5cb86120e7f1f13fd6d4e980f69647
#
_cell.length_a   1.000
_cell.length_b   1.000
_cell.length_c   1.000
_cell.angle_alpha   90.00
_cell.angle_beta   90.00
_cell.angle_gamma   90.00
#
_symmetry.space_group_name_H-M   'P 1'
#
loop_
_entity.id
_entity.type
_entity.pdbx_description
1 polymer ?
#
loop_
_entity_poly.entity_id
_entity_poly.type
_entity_poly.pdbx_seq_one_letter_code
_entity_poly.pdbx_strand_id
1 'polypeptide(L)'
;SIYFPDKKIPFTRIYEPKNRSKFTAPNDKTCIVAEVPYKPEKSNINNQELLDQIVSILEQKKMLKKSEVLTTKVYDLPFAYPILDLEVKEKLNILFKFLSRFKNLHLIGRNANFEYQHTHDIFKNSNYLIEKISKN
;
A
#
# COMPACT_ATOMS: atom_id res chain seq x y z
N SER A 1 -2.28 -12.34 5.76
CA SER A 1 -1.08 -11.97 4.97
C SER A 1 0.05 -12.95 5.23
N ILE A 2 0.82 -13.27 4.20
CA ILE A 2 2.02 -14.11 4.26
C ILE A 2 3.18 -13.27 3.73
N TYR A 3 4.31 -13.27 4.44
CA TYR A 3 5.50 -12.52 4.08
C TYR A 3 6.58 -13.43 3.53
N PHE A 4 7.33 -12.94 2.55
CA PHE A 4 8.39 -13.66 1.86
C PHE A 4 9.71 -12.89 1.97
N PRO A 5 10.60 -13.29 2.88
CA PRO A 5 11.88 -12.60 3.09
C PRO A 5 12.96 -13.00 2.06
N ASP A 6 12.70 -14.02 1.23
CA ASP A 6 13.66 -14.49 0.22
C ASP A 6 13.80 -13.48 -0.92
N LYS A 7 15.01 -12.98 -1.13
CA LYS A 7 15.32 -12.01 -2.19
C LYS A 7 15.13 -12.54 -3.62
N LYS A 8 15.00 -13.86 -3.80
CA LYS A 8 14.73 -14.49 -5.10
C LYS A 8 13.24 -14.40 -5.48
N ILE A 9 12.38 -14.07 -4.53
CA ILE A 9 10.96 -13.89 -4.75
C ILE A 9 10.68 -12.41 -5.05
N PRO A 10 10.00 -12.07 -6.17
CA PRO A 10 9.82 -10.68 -6.59
C PRO A 10 8.83 -9.91 -5.73
N PHE A 11 8.06 -10.56 -4.88
CA PHE A 11 7.08 -9.95 -3.98
C PHE A 11 7.45 -10.18 -2.52
N THR A 12 7.13 -9.22 -1.67
CA THR A 12 7.43 -9.28 -0.24
C THR A 12 6.27 -9.79 0.60
N ARG A 13 5.06 -9.63 0.11
CA ARG A 13 3.83 -10.02 0.81
C ARG A 13 2.75 -10.44 -0.17
N ILE A 14 1.98 -11.45 0.24
CA ILE A 14 0.70 -11.74 -0.39
C ILE A 14 -0.43 -11.69 0.63
N TYR A 15 -1.62 -11.39 0.17
CA TYR A 15 -2.84 -11.51 0.97
C TYR A 15 -4.06 -11.77 0.08
N GLU A 16 -5.08 -12.33 0.69
CA GLU A 16 -6.39 -12.59 0.10
C GLU A 16 -7.39 -11.61 0.73
N PRO A 17 -7.92 -10.63 -0.03
CA PRO A 17 -8.90 -9.67 0.50
C PRO A 17 -10.16 -10.34 1.07
N LYS A 18 -10.57 -11.48 0.54
CA LYS A 18 -11.75 -12.23 0.99
C LYS A 18 -11.64 -12.68 2.45
N ASN A 19 -10.42 -12.85 2.99
CA ASN A 19 -10.19 -13.12 4.41
C ASN A 19 -10.53 -11.93 5.33
N ARG A 20 -10.70 -10.73 4.78
CA ARG A 20 -11.14 -9.53 5.52
C ARG A 20 -12.62 -9.27 5.33
N SER A 21 -13.15 -9.51 4.13
CA SER A 21 -14.56 -9.35 3.82
C SER A 21 -14.97 -10.30 2.70
N LYS A 22 -15.99 -11.13 2.96
CA LYS A 22 -16.54 -12.05 1.97
C LYS A 22 -17.08 -11.37 0.71
N PHE A 23 -17.34 -10.06 0.77
CA PHE A 23 -17.87 -9.27 -0.34
C PHE A 23 -16.81 -8.77 -1.33
N THR A 24 -15.52 -9.05 -1.11
CA THR A 24 -14.44 -8.59 -2.00
C THR A 24 -14.26 -9.46 -3.24
N ALA A 25 -14.94 -10.60 -3.33
CA ALA A 25 -15.00 -11.45 -4.50
C ALA A 25 -16.31 -12.26 -4.52
N PRO A 26 -16.76 -12.77 -5.69
CA PRO A 26 -17.88 -13.73 -5.78
C PRO A 26 -17.66 -14.96 -4.89
N ASN A 27 -18.74 -15.64 -4.54
CA ASN A 27 -18.67 -16.77 -3.59
C ASN A 27 -17.73 -17.90 -4.03
N ASP A 28 -17.72 -18.19 -5.32
CA ASP A 28 -16.93 -19.25 -5.97
C ASP A 28 -15.51 -18.80 -6.39
N LYS A 29 -15.14 -17.55 -6.13
CA LYS A 29 -13.88 -16.96 -6.58
C LYS A 29 -13.17 -16.26 -5.43
N THR A 30 -11.88 -16.03 -5.64
CA THR A 30 -11.07 -15.20 -4.75
C THR A 30 -10.09 -14.35 -5.54
N CYS A 31 -9.37 -13.48 -4.85
CA CYS A 31 -8.29 -12.68 -5.40
C CYS A 31 -7.07 -12.81 -4.48
N ILE A 32 -5.91 -13.03 -5.05
CA ILE A 32 -4.64 -12.95 -4.35
C ILE A 32 -3.95 -11.66 -4.79
N VAL A 33 -3.58 -10.83 -3.84
CA VAL A 33 -2.79 -9.61 -4.06
C VAL A 33 -1.35 -9.89 -3.68
N ALA A 34 -0.42 -9.68 -4.61
CA ALA A 34 1.01 -9.74 -4.35
C ALA A 34 1.60 -8.32 -4.37
N GLU A 35 2.30 -7.95 -3.31
CA GLU A 35 2.96 -6.64 -3.22
C GLU A 35 4.41 -6.76 -3.66
N VAL A 36 4.72 -6.10 -4.77
CA VAL A 36 6.04 -6.06 -5.38
C VAL A 36 6.68 -4.69 -5.12
N PRO A 37 7.69 -4.60 -4.25
CA PRO A 37 8.42 -3.35 -4.07
C PRO A 37 9.32 -3.08 -5.28
N TYR A 38 9.29 -1.87 -5.80
CA TYR A 38 10.18 -1.44 -6.87
C TYR A 38 10.70 -0.03 -6.63
N LYS A 39 11.81 0.30 -7.30
CA LYS A 39 12.35 1.66 -7.32
C LYS A 39 11.92 2.34 -8.62
N PRO A 40 11.56 3.63 -8.61
CA PRO A 40 11.12 4.36 -9.81
C PRO A 40 12.11 4.27 -11.00
N GLU A 41 13.41 4.22 -10.70
CA GLU A 41 14.46 4.13 -11.70
C GLU A 41 14.49 2.77 -12.46
N LYS A 42 13.78 1.76 -11.94
CA LYS A 42 13.68 0.42 -12.53
C LYS A 42 12.32 0.14 -13.16
N SER A 43 11.62 1.17 -13.63
CA SER A 43 10.25 1.08 -14.15
C SER A 43 10.08 0.32 -15.48
N ASN A 44 11.14 -0.21 -16.08
CA ASN A 44 11.08 -1.06 -17.28
C ASN A 44 10.80 -2.55 -16.95
N ILE A 45 9.98 -2.81 -15.94
CA ILE A 45 9.55 -4.17 -15.63
C ILE A 45 8.51 -4.59 -16.68
N ASN A 46 8.78 -5.67 -17.40
CA ASN A 46 7.76 -6.29 -18.22
C ASN A 46 6.68 -6.88 -17.31
N ASN A 47 5.53 -6.21 -17.26
CA ASN A 47 4.43 -6.59 -16.38
C ASN A 47 3.95 -8.02 -16.62
N GLN A 48 3.97 -8.51 -17.86
CA GLN A 48 3.54 -9.86 -18.18
C GLN A 48 4.52 -10.90 -17.63
N GLU A 49 5.81 -10.68 -17.83
CA GLU A 49 6.85 -11.58 -17.27
C GLU A 49 6.79 -11.63 -15.74
N LEU A 50 6.58 -10.49 -15.09
CA LEU A 50 6.41 -10.42 -13.64
C LEU A 50 5.20 -11.22 -13.16
N LEU A 51 4.05 -11.07 -13.83
CA LEU A 51 2.83 -11.82 -13.51
C LEU A 51 3.02 -13.33 -13.67
N ASP A 52 3.64 -13.75 -14.79
CA ASP A 52 3.91 -15.16 -15.06
C ASP A 52 4.89 -15.76 -14.02
N GLN A 53 5.88 -14.99 -13.60
CA GLN A 53 6.80 -15.38 -12.54
C GLN A 53 6.08 -15.53 -11.19
N ILE A 54 5.22 -14.58 -10.82
CA ILE A 54 4.45 -14.63 -9.57
C ILE A 54 3.53 -15.85 -9.54
N VAL A 55 2.78 -16.10 -10.62
CA VAL A 55 1.88 -17.25 -10.73
C VAL A 55 2.67 -18.56 -10.61
N SER A 56 3.81 -18.66 -11.29
CA SER A 56 4.68 -19.84 -11.23
C SER A 56 5.20 -20.11 -9.81
N ILE A 57 5.63 -19.07 -9.10
CA ILE A 57 6.11 -19.20 -7.72
C ILE A 57 4.99 -19.66 -6.79
N LEU A 58 3.79 -19.08 -6.92
CA LEU A 58 2.65 -19.44 -6.09
C LEU A 58 2.18 -20.88 -6.35
N GLU A 59 2.23 -21.36 -7.60
CA GLU A 59 1.95 -22.73 -7.96
C GLU A 59 2.99 -23.70 -7.37
N GLN A 60 4.29 -23.41 -7.51
CA GLN A 60 5.37 -24.20 -6.89
C GLN A 60 5.22 -24.31 -5.37
N LYS A 61 4.71 -23.26 -4.74
CA LYS A 61 4.41 -23.24 -3.30
C LYS A 61 3.06 -23.85 -2.94
N LYS A 62 2.33 -24.43 -3.92
CA LYS A 62 1.01 -25.08 -3.75
C LYS A 62 -0.05 -24.13 -3.17
N MET A 63 0.06 -22.83 -3.46
CA MET A 63 -0.90 -21.81 -3.00
C MET A 63 -2.03 -21.57 -4.00
N LEU A 64 -1.82 -21.91 -5.27
CA LEU A 64 -2.82 -21.92 -6.33
C LEU A 64 -2.41 -22.94 -7.40
N LYS A 65 -3.31 -23.22 -8.34
CA LYS A 65 -2.99 -23.91 -9.60
C LYS A 65 -3.09 -22.90 -10.74
N LYS A 66 -2.11 -22.91 -11.64
CA LYS A 66 -2.09 -22.00 -12.80
C LYS A 66 -3.38 -22.12 -13.64
N SER A 67 -3.94 -23.32 -13.74
CA SER A 67 -5.21 -23.60 -14.45
C SER A 67 -6.45 -22.93 -13.81
N GLU A 68 -6.37 -22.50 -12.55
CA GLU A 68 -7.44 -21.84 -11.81
C GLU A 68 -7.35 -20.31 -11.91
N VAL A 69 -6.27 -19.77 -12.49
CA VAL A 69 -6.09 -18.32 -12.65
C VAL A 69 -6.95 -17.83 -13.80
N LEU A 70 -7.96 -17.05 -13.47
CA LEU A 70 -8.90 -16.48 -14.45
C LEU A 70 -8.33 -15.24 -15.14
N THR A 71 -7.67 -14.39 -14.37
CA THR A 71 -7.08 -13.12 -14.87
C THR A 71 -6.00 -12.62 -13.92
N THR A 72 -5.08 -11.87 -14.47
CA THR A 72 -4.04 -11.17 -13.72
C THR A 72 -4.00 -9.70 -14.10
N LYS A 73 -3.64 -8.81 -13.17
CA LYS A 73 -3.52 -7.38 -13.43
C LYS A 73 -2.44 -6.77 -12.54
N VAL A 74 -1.68 -5.83 -13.09
CA VAL A 74 -0.75 -4.98 -12.33
C VAL A 74 -1.38 -3.62 -12.10
N TYR A 75 -1.27 -3.13 -10.86
CA TYR A 75 -1.57 -1.76 -10.48
C TYR A 75 -0.30 -1.12 -9.97
N ASP A 76 0.11 -0.06 -10.61
CA ASP A 76 1.21 0.76 -10.12
C ASP A 76 0.70 1.76 -9.08
N LEU A 77 1.37 1.79 -7.93
CA LEU A 77 1.03 2.68 -6.81
C LEU A 77 2.24 3.57 -6.50
N PRO A 78 2.44 4.63 -7.26
CA PRO A 78 3.50 5.59 -6.96
C PRO A 78 3.22 6.23 -5.59
N PHE A 79 4.26 6.49 -4.82
CA PHE A 79 4.17 7.10 -3.49
C PHE A 79 3.35 6.29 -2.46
N ALA A 80 3.34 4.95 -2.57
CA ALA A 80 2.58 4.08 -1.67
C ALA A 80 3.04 4.18 -0.21
N TYR A 81 4.34 4.45 0.01
CA TYR A 81 4.96 4.56 1.34
C TYR A 81 5.90 5.75 1.42
N PRO A 82 5.89 6.50 2.55
CA PRO A 82 6.92 7.49 2.80
C PRO A 82 8.27 6.81 3.04
N ILE A 83 9.34 7.36 2.47
CA ILE A 83 10.71 6.94 2.76
C ILE A 83 11.18 7.73 3.97
N LEU A 84 11.34 7.06 5.10
CA LEU A 84 11.78 7.66 6.36
C LEU A 84 13.29 7.50 6.48
N ASP A 85 14.04 8.48 5.94
CA ASP A 85 15.48 8.61 6.14
C ASP A 85 15.82 9.40 7.43
N LEU A 86 17.10 9.52 7.75
CA LEU A 86 17.54 10.23 8.96
C LEU A 86 17.25 11.74 8.92
N GLU A 87 17.17 12.32 7.74
CA GLU A 87 16.98 13.77 7.54
C GLU A 87 15.49 14.13 7.40
N VAL A 88 14.61 13.16 7.21
CA VAL A 88 13.19 13.40 6.91
C VAL A 88 12.51 14.25 7.98
N LYS A 89 12.87 14.05 9.25
CA LYS A 89 12.27 14.78 10.38
C LYS A 89 12.54 16.28 10.31
N GLU A 90 13.77 16.67 9.97
CA GLU A 90 14.13 18.08 9.82
C GLU A 90 13.44 18.72 8.62
N LYS A 91 13.41 18.02 7.47
CA LYS A 91 12.72 18.46 6.26
C LYS A 91 11.23 18.65 6.50
N LEU A 92 10.59 17.72 7.21
CA LEU A 92 9.18 17.81 7.58
C LEU A 92 8.89 18.97 8.54
N ASN A 93 9.76 19.22 9.52
CA ASN A 93 9.60 20.35 10.43
C ASN A 93 9.59 21.68 9.68
N ILE A 94 10.50 21.86 8.71
CA ILE A 94 10.53 23.05 7.86
C ILE A 94 9.23 23.19 7.06
N LEU A 95 8.81 22.11 6.42
CA LEU A 95 7.60 22.08 5.60
C LEU A 95 6.35 22.38 6.41
N PHE A 96 6.17 21.72 7.56
CA PHE A 96 4.99 21.91 8.42
C PHE A 96 4.98 23.31 9.03
N LYS A 97 6.12 23.88 9.40
CA LYS A 97 6.21 25.27 9.84
C LYS A 97 5.82 26.25 8.74
N PHE A 98 6.15 25.97 7.49
CA PHE A 98 5.68 26.76 6.36
C PHE A 98 4.17 26.63 6.16
N LEU A 99 3.65 25.41 6.14
CA LEU A 99 2.23 25.12 5.89
C LEU A 99 1.32 25.60 7.04
N SER A 100 1.82 25.69 8.27
CA SER A 100 1.06 26.20 9.43
C SER A 100 0.69 27.69 9.36
N ARG A 101 1.28 28.42 8.39
CA ARG A 101 0.90 29.83 8.11
C ARG A 101 -0.50 29.95 7.49
N PHE A 102 -0.99 28.89 6.86
CA PHE A 102 -2.30 28.87 6.21
C PHE A 102 -3.35 28.39 7.19
N LYS A 103 -4.16 29.32 7.73
CA LYS A 103 -5.16 29.01 8.76
C LYS A 103 -6.26 28.04 8.31
N ASN A 104 -6.53 28.00 7.02
CA ASN A 104 -7.56 27.15 6.40
C ASN A 104 -6.99 25.87 5.77
N LEU A 105 -5.71 25.55 5.99
CA LEU A 105 -5.07 24.33 5.51
C LEU A 105 -4.89 23.36 6.68
N HIS A 106 -5.46 22.19 6.55
CA HIS A 106 -5.39 21.12 7.53
C HIS A 106 -4.82 19.86 6.87
N LEU A 107 -3.73 19.36 7.43
CA LEU A 107 -3.07 18.16 6.95
C LEU A 107 -3.62 16.95 7.69
N ILE A 108 -4.11 15.96 6.93
CA ILE A 108 -4.65 14.74 7.50
C ILE A 108 -4.32 13.53 6.64
N GLY A 109 -4.14 12.40 7.31
CA GLY A 109 -3.84 11.14 6.67
C GLY A 109 -2.35 10.89 6.47
N ARG A 110 -2.06 9.69 6.09
CA ARG A 110 -0.75 9.08 6.04
C ARG A 110 0.26 9.83 5.16
N ASN A 111 -0.16 10.21 3.96
CA ASN A 111 0.74 10.89 3.02
C ASN A 111 0.95 12.37 3.40
N ALA A 112 -0.11 13.04 3.89
CA ALA A 112 -0.02 14.43 4.28
C ALA A 112 0.83 14.64 5.54
N ASN A 113 0.75 13.73 6.51
CA ASN A 113 1.57 13.76 7.72
C ASN A 113 2.92 13.04 7.56
N PHE A 114 3.13 12.37 6.43
CA PHE A 114 4.34 11.60 6.14
C PHE A 114 4.65 10.55 7.22
N GLU A 115 3.62 9.85 7.69
CA GLU A 115 3.68 8.90 8.80
C GLU A 115 3.00 7.57 8.44
N TYR A 116 3.48 6.47 9.07
CA TYR A 116 2.79 5.19 9.00
C TYR A 116 1.58 5.19 9.94
N GLN A 117 0.40 5.47 9.39
CA GLN A 117 -0.86 5.46 10.12
C GLN A 117 -1.77 4.32 9.65
N HIS A 118 -2.49 3.69 10.56
CA HIS A 118 -3.57 2.77 10.22
C HIS A 118 -4.87 3.53 9.91
N THR A 119 -5.78 2.88 9.21
CA THR A 119 -7.06 3.49 8.82
C THR A 119 -7.86 4.01 10.03
N HIS A 120 -7.87 3.27 11.14
CA HIS A 120 -8.56 3.70 12.36
C HIS A 120 -7.93 4.94 13.00
N ASP A 121 -6.60 5.11 12.91
CA ASP A 121 -5.92 6.32 13.38
C ASP A 121 -6.32 7.53 12.53
N ILE A 122 -6.42 7.34 11.22
CA ILE A 122 -6.84 8.40 10.29
C ILE A 122 -8.27 8.84 10.61
N PHE A 123 -9.21 7.92 10.83
CA PHE A 123 -10.57 8.26 11.25
C PHE A 123 -10.62 9.01 12.57
N LYS A 124 -9.87 8.54 13.57
CA LYS A 124 -9.78 9.22 14.88
C LYS A 124 -9.26 10.65 14.75
N ASN A 125 -8.17 10.83 13.99
CA ASN A 125 -7.56 12.13 13.75
C ASN A 125 -8.49 13.06 12.95
N SER A 126 -9.27 12.51 12.00
CA SER A 126 -10.27 13.27 11.25
C SER A 126 -11.37 13.81 12.16
N ASN A 127 -11.92 12.99 13.03
CA ASN A 127 -12.94 13.41 13.98
C ASN A 127 -12.42 14.51 14.91
N TYR A 128 -11.22 14.33 15.46
CA TYR A 128 -10.59 15.36 16.31
C TYR A 128 -10.40 16.69 15.57
N LEU A 129 -9.96 16.64 14.31
CA LEU A 129 -9.78 17.83 13.50
C LEU A 129 -11.11 18.55 13.25
N ILE A 130 -12.16 17.81 12.89
CA ILE A 130 -13.50 18.36 12.65
C ILE A 130 -14.03 19.04 13.92
N GLU A 131 -13.93 18.41 15.08
CA GLU A 131 -14.33 19.00 16.36
C GLU A 131 -13.59 20.31 16.67
N LYS A 132 -12.30 20.37 16.34
CA LYS A 132 -11.50 21.58 16.53
C LYS A 132 -11.91 22.72 15.60
N ILE A 133 -12.18 22.41 14.34
CA ILE A 133 -12.61 23.42 13.34
C ILE A 133 -14.01 23.94 13.64
N SER A 134 -14.91 23.08 14.09
CA SER A 134 -16.31 23.45 14.38
C SER A 134 -16.48 24.32 15.63
N LYS A 135 -15.45 24.42 16.47
CA LYS A 135 -15.44 25.25 17.70
C LYS A 135 -14.83 26.65 17.50
N ASN A 136 -14.25 26.89 16.33
CA ASN A 136 -13.69 28.19 15.93
C ASN A 136 -14.59 28.87 14.90
#